data_feba43de80505838c9f9cb901d5f672a
#
_entry.id   feba43de80505838c9f9cb901d5f672a
#
_cell.length_a   1.000
_cell.length_b   1.000
_cell.length_c   1.000
_cell.angle_alpha   90.00
_cell.angle_beta   90.00
_cell.angle_gamma   90.00
#
_symmetry.space_group_name_H-M   'P 1'
#
loop_
_entity.id
_entity.type
_entity.pdbx_description
1 polymer ?
#
loop_
_entity_poly.entity_id
_entity_poly.type
_entity_poly.pdbx_seq_one_letter_code
_entity_poly.pdbx_strand_id
1 'polypeptide(L)'
;MHLIFIRHGDPDYANDSVSEKGSREISLLAERAASWKVNECFVSPMGRAQKTAAAVLEKLHVPSETLPWLREFNYDLKDLKTGKRRIAWDWMPREYFAEKKYADVSSWWSTKTMRTGNIRSHYKTVCDGIDSILESYDYSRFADNMPVYNCFPHLTDEQAKNDTHLLASQQELDGTNLLFVSHLGVMFAIISHLTGISPVQLWQGFFVAPSSVTVLGAEERVPGEVVFRVQQLGDVRHLAGNGESVSASGFFGNCLTL
;
A
#
# COMPACT_ATOMS: atom_id res chain seq x y z
N MET A 1 5.26 14.65 4.00
CA MET A 1 5.50 13.48 3.09
C MET A 1 4.19 12.81 2.72
N HIS A 2 4.07 12.36 1.44
CA HIS A 2 2.99 11.46 1.03
C HIS A 2 3.56 10.18 0.43
N LEU A 3 2.89 9.07 0.71
CA LEU A 3 3.16 7.78 0.10
C LEU A 3 1.99 7.47 -0.84
N ILE A 4 2.27 7.39 -2.14
CA ILE A 4 1.29 7.16 -3.18
C ILE A 4 1.45 5.72 -3.65
N PHE A 5 0.43 4.89 -3.51
CA PHE A 5 0.44 3.51 -3.94
C PHE A 5 -0.44 3.33 -5.17
N ILE A 6 0.09 2.71 -6.20
CA ILE A 6 -0.63 2.22 -7.37
C ILE A 6 -0.67 0.70 -7.31
N ARG A 7 -1.87 0.11 -7.36
CA ARG A 7 -2.00 -1.30 -7.68
C ARG A 7 -1.83 -1.47 -9.20
N HIS A 8 -1.07 -2.48 -9.65
CA HIS A 8 -0.92 -2.77 -11.08
C HIS A 8 -2.26 -2.79 -11.82
N GLY A 9 -2.28 -2.53 -13.13
CA GLY A 9 -3.46 -2.61 -14.00
C GLY A 9 -4.07 -4.01 -14.05
N ASP A 10 -5.24 -4.15 -14.64
CA ASP A 10 -5.94 -5.45 -14.75
C ASP A 10 -4.98 -6.54 -15.28
N PRO A 11 -4.82 -7.66 -14.54
CA PRO A 11 -3.72 -8.59 -14.78
C PRO A 11 -4.01 -9.62 -15.87
N ASP A 12 -2.99 -9.94 -16.65
CA ASP A 12 -2.80 -11.20 -17.33
C ASP A 12 -1.84 -12.08 -16.51
N TYR A 13 -2.40 -12.93 -15.65
CA TYR A 13 -1.59 -13.78 -14.76
C TYR A 13 -0.77 -14.83 -15.50
N ALA A 14 -1.18 -15.25 -16.68
CA ALA A 14 -0.49 -16.29 -17.46
C ALA A 14 0.87 -15.79 -17.95
N ASN A 15 0.94 -14.51 -18.31
CA ASN A 15 2.14 -13.88 -18.87
C ASN A 15 2.83 -12.92 -17.89
N ASP A 16 2.39 -12.89 -16.62
CA ASP A 16 2.80 -11.88 -15.63
C ASP A 16 2.82 -10.45 -16.20
N SER A 17 1.73 -10.08 -16.89
CA SER A 17 1.58 -8.82 -17.59
C SER A 17 0.23 -8.18 -17.23
N VAL A 18 -0.13 -7.09 -17.89
CA VAL A 18 -1.47 -6.53 -17.86
C VAL A 18 -2.26 -6.99 -19.09
N SER A 19 -3.57 -7.19 -18.91
CA SER A 19 -4.50 -7.52 -19.99
C SER A 19 -4.68 -6.35 -20.97
N GLU A 20 -5.48 -6.54 -22.03
CA GLU A 20 -5.88 -5.42 -22.90
C GLU A 20 -6.65 -4.35 -22.12
N LYS A 21 -7.56 -4.78 -21.23
CA LYS A 21 -8.26 -3.87 -20.30
C LYS A 21 -7.25 -3.14 -19.43
N GLY A 22 -6.32 -3.85 -18.80
CA GLY A 22 -5.27 -3.26 -17.98
C GLY A 22 -4.39 -2.29 -18.75
N SER A 23 -4.15 -2.52 -20.04
CA SER A 23 -3.41 -1.57 -20.90
C SER A 23 -4.16 -0.24 -21.07
N ARG A 24 -5.49 -0.27 -21.22
CA ARG A 24 -6.31 0.96 -21.25
C ARG A 24 -6.33 1.66 -19.89
N GLU A 25 -6.53 0.89 -18.80
CA GLU A 25 -6.52 1.43 -17.43
C GLU A 25 -5.23 2.17 -17.11
N ILE A 26 -4.06 1.57 -17.39
CA ILE A 26 -2.76 2.20 -17.08
C ILE A 26 -2.47 3.39 -18.00
N SER A 27 -2.99 3.43 -19.22
CA SER A 27 -2.90 4.61 -20.08
C SER A 27 -3.64 5.80 -19.46
N LEU A 28 -4.88 5.60 -19.00
CA LEU A 28 -5.67 6.63 -18.31
C LEU A 28 -5.03 7.05 -16.97
N LEU A 29 -4.45 6.09 -16.24
CA LEU A 29 -3.70 6.36 -15.03
C LEU A 29 -2.47 7.21 -15.30
N ALA A 30 -1.71 6.93 -16.36
CA ALA A 30 -0.52 7.68 -16.74
C ALA A 30 -0.88 9.15 -17.09
N GLU A 31 -1.96 9.37 -17.83
CA GLU A 31 -2.46 10.74 -18.09
C GLU A 31 -2.84 11.48 -16.80
N ARG A 32 -3.51 10.79 -15.86
CA ARG A 32 -3.81 11.37 -14.55
C ARG A 32 -2.53 11.71 -13.78
N ALA A 33 -1.53 10.84 -13.81
CA ALA A 33 -0.29 11.00 -13.09
C ALA A 33 0.62 12.10 -13.64
N ALA A 34 0.44 12.52 -14.89
CA ALA A 34 1.29 13.50 -15.57
C ALA A 34 1.44 14.84 -14.82
N SER A 35 0.45 15.20 -13.99
CA SER A 35 0.49 16.42 -13.18
C SER A 35 1.01 16.20 -11.74
N TRP A 36 1.35 14.97 -11.36
CA TRP A 36 1.79 14.70 -10.00
C TRP A 36 3.23 15.15 -9.79
N LYS A 37 3.46 15.70 -8.61
CA LYS A 37 4.82 15.99 -8.14
C LYS A 37 5.31 14.77 -7.37
N VAL A 38 6.14 13.95 -7.98
CA VAL A 38 6.73 12.73 -7.39
C VAL A 38 8.24 12.91 -7.35
N ASN A 39 8.87 12.52 -6.25
CA ASN A 39 10.32 12.60 -6.08
C ASN A 39 11.00 11.33 -6.56
N GLU A 40 10.44 10.16 -6.22
CA GLU A 40 11.02 8.86 -6.54
C GLU A 40 9.92 7.80 -6.67
N CYS A 41 10.18 6.75 -7.46
CA CYS A 41 9.25 5.65 -7.69
C CYS A 41 9.89 4.31 -7.33
N PHE A 42 9.22 3.53 -6.51
CA PHE A 42 9.60 2.17 -6.12
C PHE A 42 8.67 1.16 -6.76
N VAL A 43 9.22 0.16 -7.42
CA VAL A 43 8.46 -0.74 -8.27
C VAL A 43 8.65 -2.20 -7.86
N SER A 44 7.55 -2.96 -7.84
CA SER A 44 7.60 -4.42 -7.70
C SER A 44 8.35 -5.08 -8.86
N PRO A 45 9.11 -6.18 -8.65
CA PRO A 45 9.80 -6.89 -9.71
C PRO A 45 8.86 -7.67 -10.65
N MET A 46 7.56 -7.76 -10.35
CA MET A 46 6.60 -8.55 -11.15
C MET A 46 6.19 -7.81 -12.42
N GLY A 47 6.11 -8.52 -13.55
CA GLY A 47 5.95 -7.94 -14.89
C GLY A 47 4.74 -7.01 -15.03
N ARG A 48 3.58 -7.36 -14.45
CA ARG A 48 2.39 -6.49 -14.48
C ARG A 48 2.58 -5.16 -13.74
N ALA A 49 3.36 -5.14 -12.66
CA ALA A 49 3.69 -3.91 -11.96
C ALA A 49 4.74 -3.10 -12.72
N GLN A 50 5.75 -3.76 -13.31
CA GLN A 50 6.75 -3.13 -14.17
C GLN A 50 6.09 -2.44 -15.37
N LYS A 51 5.15 -3.11 -16.06
CA LYS A 51 4.42 -2.54 -17.19
C LYS A 51 3.55 -1.34 -16.77
N THR A 52 2.91 -1.42 -15.61
CA THR A 52 2.15 -0.29 -15.03
C THR A 52 3.05 0.90 -14.72
N ALA A 53 4.17 0.63 -14.06
CA ALA A 53 5.14 1.67 -13.72
C ALA A 53 5.74 2.34 -14.97
N ALA A 54 6.09 1.57 -16.00
CA ALA A 54 6.67 2.10 -17.22
C ALA A 54 5.77 3.17 -17.88
N ALA A 55 4.46 2.92 -17.97
CA ALA A 55 3.51 3.88 -18.51
C ALA A 55 3.41 5.18 -17.67
N VAL A 56 3.42 5.06 -16.35
CA VAL A 56 3.38 6.21 -15.43
C VAL A 56 4.69 6.99 -15.46
N LEU A 57 5.83 6.29 -15.45
CA LEU A 57 7.17 6.91 -15.46
C LEU A 57 7.47 7.63 -16.77
N GLU A 58 6.91 7.18 -17.88
CA GLU A 58 7.00 7.90 -19.18
C GLU A 58 6.43 9.32 -19.09
N LYS A 59 5.46 9.57 -18.20
CA LYS A 59 4.90 10.91 -17.98
C LYS A 59 5.60 11.68 -16.87
N LEU A 60 6.08 10.99 -15.83
CA LEU A 60 6.66 11.63 -14.65
C LEU A 60 8.13 11.99 -14.82
N HIS A 61 8.91 11.20 -15.55
CA HIS A 61 10.37 11.36 -15.75
C HIS A 61 11.15 11.44 -14.42
N VAL A 62 10.78 10.62 -13.42
CA VAL A 62 11.43 10.57 -12.11
C VAL A 62 12.30 9.33 -11.96
N PRO A 63 13.29 9.33 -11.03
CA PRO A 63 14.08 8.15 -10.70
C PRO A 63 13.17 6.99 -10.26
N SER A 64 13.56 5.76 -10.59
CA SER A 64 12.84 4.58 -10.15
C SER A 64 13.77 3.44 -9.75
N GLU A 65 13.36 2.69 -8.73
CA GLU A 65 14.08 1.52 -8.23
C GLU A 65 13.14 0.30 -8.15
N THR A 66 13.65 -0.86 -8.58
CA THR A 66 12.91 -2.12 -8.45
C THR A 66 13.31 -2.82 -7.15
N LEU A 67 12.32 -3.00 -6.26
CA LEU A 67 12.54 -3.57 -4.93
C LEU A 67 11.95 -4.98 -4.82
N PRO A 68 12.76 -6.02 -4.54
CA PRO A 68 12.28 -7.40 -4.47
C PRO A 68 11.16 -7.64 -3.45
N TRP A 69 11.14 -6.91 -2.35
CA TRP A 69 10.16 -7.06 -1.28
C TRP A 69 8.78 -6.43 -1.62
N LEU A 70 8.69 -5.61 -2.68
CA LEU A 70 7.40 -5.09 -3.20
C LEU A 70 6.61 -6.09 -4.04
N ARG A 71 7.11 -7.33 -4.23
CA ARG A 71 6.34 -8.39 -4.88
C ARG A 71 5.03 -8.68 -4.13
N GLU A 72 4.06 -9.29 -4.82
CA GLU A 72 2.79 -9.66 -4.19
C GLU A 72 3.00 -10.53 -2.95
N PHE A 73 2.24 -10.26 -1.89
CA PHE A 73 2.29 -10.98 -0.61
C PHE A 73 1.52 -12.33 -0.70
N ASN A 74 1.82 -13.09 -1.73
CA ASN A 74 1.13 -14.36 -2.05
C ASN A 74 1.88 -15.59 -1.53
N TYR A 75 2.43 -15.48 -0.32
CA TYR A 75 3.15 -16.58 0.32
C TYR A 75 2.23 -17.73 0.70
N ASP A 76 2.72 -18.95 0.47
CA ASP A 76 1.95 -20.17 0.65
C ASP A 76 1.73 -20.53 2.11
N LEU A 77 0.49 -20.89 2.40
CA LEU A 77 0.07 -21.49 3.66
C LEU A 77 -0.49 -22.88 3.41
N LYS A 78 -0.41 -23.73 4.43
CA LYS A 78 -1.10 -25.00 4.47
C LYS A 78 -2.39 -24.86 5.29
N ASP A 79 -3.53 -25.08 4.65
CA ASP A 79 -4.80 -25.24 5.34
C ASP A 79 -4.73 -26.48 6.23
N LEU A 80 -4.85 -26.29 7.55
CA LEU A 80 -4.70 -27.37 8.52
C LEU A 80 -5.88 -28.36 8.53
N LYS A 81 -7.04 -27.96 7.98
CA LYS A 81 -8.22 -28.82 7.90
C LYS A 81 -8.22 -29.69 6.64
N THR A 82 -7.89 -29.08 5.51
CA THR A 82 -7.97 -29.73 4.20
C THR A 82 -6.62 -30.19 3.66
N GLY A 83 -5.51 -29.73 4.24
CA GLY A 83 -4.15 -29.93 3.74
C GLY A 83 -3.83 -29.17 2.45
N LYS A 84 -4.78 -28.43 1.89
CA LYS A 84 -4.61 -27.68 0.64
C LYS A 84 -3.73 -26.45 0.83
N ARG A 85 -3.07 -26.06 -0.25
CA ARG A 85 -2.34 -24.81 -0.36
C ARG A 85 -3.29 -23.63 -0.37
N ARG A 86 -2.98 -22.58 0.38
CA ARG A 86 -3.65 -21.27 0.38
C ARG A 86 -2.61 -20.17 0.42
N ILE A 87 -3.04 -18.93 0.25
CA ILE A 87 -2.19 -17.73 0.44
C ILE A 87 -2.64 -16.94 1.66
N ALA A 88 -1.75 -16.07 2.17
CA ALA A 88 -1.94 -15.41 3.46
C ALA A 88 -3.18 -14.52 3.55
N TRP A 89 -3.68 -14.00 2.44
CA TRP A 89 -4.80 -13.05 2.40
C TRP A 89 -6.08 -13.59 1.73
N ASP A 90 -6.08 -14.84 1.23
CA ASP A 90 -7.26 -15.44 0.58
C ASP A 90 -7.90 -16.53 1.45
N TRP A 91 -8.82 -16.13 2.33
CA TRP A 91 -9.51 -17.00 3.29
C TRP A 91 -11.02 -16.83 3.23
N MET A 92 -11.74 -17.86 3.71
CA MET A 92 -13.19 -17.78 3.86
C MET A 92 -13.55 -16.87 5.04
N PRO A 93 -14.55 -15.97 4.90
CA PRO A 93 -14.89 -14.99 5.92
C PRO A 93 -15.09 -15.57 7.32
N ARG A 94 -15.77 -16.72 7.46
CA ARG A 94 -15.99 -17.37 8.75
C ARG A 94 -14.69 -17.83 9.43
N GLU A 95 -13.67 -18.18 8.67
CA GLU A 95 -12.38 -18.62 9.22
C GLU A 95 -11.61 -17.43 9.78
N TYR A 96 -11.69 -16.28 9.11
CA TYR A 96 -11.12 -15.04 9.60
C TYR A 96 -11.75 -14.59 10.91
N PHE A 97 -13.07 -14.41 10.90
CA PHE A 97 -13.77 -13.84 12.05
C PHE A 97 -13.84 -14.77 13.26
N ALA A 98 -13.61 -16.07 13.08
CA ALA A 98 -13.54 -17.05 14.16
C ALA A 98 -12.22 -16.98 14.97
N GLU A 99 -11.12 -16.48 14.37
CA GLU A 99 -9.81 -16.41 15.01
C GLU A 99 -9.49 -14.99 15.46
N LYS A 100 -9.70 -14.70 16.74
CA LYS A 100 -9.52 -13.35 17.32
C LYS A 100 -8.13 -12.76 17.12
N LYS A 101 -7.09 -13.61 17.06
CA LYS A 101 -5.72 -13.14 16.83
C LYS A 101 -5.53 -12.45 15.48
N TYR A 102 -6.38 -12.72 14.50
CA TYR A 102 -6.30 -12.05 13.22
C TYR A 102 -6.61 -10.55 13.28
N ALA A 103 -7.32 -10.10 14.31
CA ALA A 103 -7.56 -8.68 14.52
C ALA A 103 -6.40 -7.95 15.22
N ASP A 104 -5.47 -8.69 15.82
CA ASP A 104 -4.36 -8.12 16.59
C ASP A 104 -3.11 -8.01 15.71
N VAL A 105 -2.68 -6.77 15.44
CA VAL A 105 -1.50 -6.44 14.64
C VAL A 105 -0.21 -7.04 15.18
N SER A 106 -0.14 -7.30 16.49
CA SER A 106 1.04 -7.81 17.18
C SER A 106 1.13 -9.34 17.22
N SER A 107 0.08 -10.07 16.83
CA SER A 107 0.03 -11.52 17.01
C SER A 107 -0.63 -12.33 15.88
N TRP A 108 -1.19 -11.69 14.85
CA TRP A 108 -1.91 -12.37 13.76
C TRP A 108 -1.09 -13.47 13.06
N TRP A 109 0.21 -13.27 12.89
CA TRP A 109 1.13 -14.27 12.31
C TRP A 109 1.40 -15.47 13.22
N SER A 110 1.04 -15.39 14.50
CA SER A 110 1.31 -16.44 15.50
C SER A 110 0.32 -17.59 15.46
N THR A 111 -0.75 -17.50 14.67
CA THR A 111 -1.72 -18.57 14.49
C THR A 111 -1.07 -19.81 13.87
N LYS A 112 -1.62 -21.00 14.17
CA LYS A 112 -1.07 -22.24 13.65
C LYS A 112 -0.98 -22.24 12.12
N THR A 113 -1.96 -21.68 11.45
CA THR A 113 -2.02 -21.59 9.99
C THR A 113 -0.94 -20.67 9.43
N MET A 114 -0.82 -19.44 9.95
CA MET A 114 0.17 -18.47 9.45
C MET A 114 1.62 -18.97 9.65
N ARG A 115 1.87 -19.74 10.69
CA ARG A 115 3.18 -20.37 10.92
C ARG A 115 3.57 -21.39 9.85
N THR A 116 2.62 -22.01 9.16
CA THR A 116 2.93 -22.99 8.11
C THR A 116 3.66 -22.38 6.92
N GLY A 117 3.50 -21.06 6.69
CA GLY A 117 4.13 -20.34 5.59
C GLY A 117 5.23 -19.36 6.03
N ASN A 118 5.68 -19.43 7.29
CA ASN A 118 6.69 -18.49 7.83
C ASN A 118 6.31 -17.01 7.61
N ILE A 119 5.01 -16.71 7.73
CA ILE A 119 4.44 -15.39 7.36
C ILE A 119 5.06 -14.24 8.15
N ARG A 120 5.44 -14.47 9.41
CA ARG A 120 6.11 -13.45 10.23
C ARG A 120 7.38 -12.93 9.57
N SER A 121 8.22 -13.82 9.04
CA SER A 121 9.47 -13.42 8.37
C SER A 121 9.20 -12.62 7.11
N HIS A 122 8.26 -13.06 6.29
CA HIS A 122 7.88 -12.34 5.07
C HIS A 122 7.28 -10.97 5.36
N TYR A 123 6.42 -10.87 6.37
CA TYR A 123 5.88 -9.59 6.82
C TYR A 123 6.98 -8.66 7.34
N LYS A 124 7.91 -9.20 8.15
CA LYS A 124 9.07 -8.43 8.62
C LYS A 124 9.90 -7.87 7.47
N THR A 125 10.14 -8.63 6.41
CA THR A 125 10.88 -8.15 5.24
C THR A 125 10.18 -6.94 4.58
N VAL A 126 8.86 -6.93 4.53
CA VAL A 126 8.09 -5.78 4.01
C VAL A 126 8.20 -4.59 4.96
N CYS A 127 8.07 -4.82 6.26
CA CYS A 127 8.20 -3.78 7.28
C CYS A 127 9.59 -3.13 7.26
N ASP A 128 10.64 -3.95 7.27
CA ASP A 128 12.02 -3.46 7.22
C ASP A 128 12.30 -2.68 5.92
N GLY A 129 11.71 -3.13 4.81
CA GLY A 129 11.87 -2.49 3.51
C GLY A 129 11.26 -1.09 3.47
N ILE A 130 10.04 -0.91 3.96
CA ILE A 130 9.41 0.42 4.00
C ILE A 130 10.09 1.31 5.03
N ASP A 131 10.45 0.79 6.22
CA ASP A 131 11.17 1.55 7.24
C ASP A 131 12.52 2.05 6.71
N SER A 132 13.27 1.23 5.95
CA SER A 132 14.53 1.62 5.32
C SER A 132 14.37 2.78 4.32
N ILE A 133 13.30 2.77 3.52
CA ILE A 133 13.00 3.90 2.63
C ILE A 133 12.69 5.15 3.46
N LEU A 134 11.81 5.04 4.45
CA LEU A 134 11.44 6.17 5.28
C LEU A 134 12.65 6.76 6.02
N GLU A 135 13.55 5.91 6.49
CA GLU A 135 14.80 6.33 7.17
C GLU A 135 15.72 7.12 6.25
N SER A 136 15.75 6.81 4.94
CA SER A 136 16.52 7.60 3.96
C SER A 136 15.94 9.00 3.72
N TYR A 137 14.72 9.26 4.23
CA TYR A 137 14.05 10.56 4.23
C TYR A 137 13.90 11.15 5.65
N ASP A 138 14.75 10.72 6.59
CA ASP A 138 14.80 11.19 7.98
C ASP A 138 13.57 10.82 8.84
N TYR A 139 12.79 9.79 8.44
CA TYR A 139 11.71 9.23 9.24
C TYR A 139 12.15 7.91 9.87
N SER A 140 12.54 7.91 11.14
CA SER A 140 12.95 6.72 11.86
C SER A 140 11.84 6.20 12.78
N ARG A 141 11.58 4.89 12.75
CA ARG A 141 10.54 4.30 13.59
C ARG A 141 10.84 4.48 15.08
N PHE A 142 9.84 4.95 15.85
CA PHE A 142 9.99 5.23 17.29
C PHE A 142 10.23 3.95 18.10
N ALA A 143 9.43 2.92 17.84
CA ALA A 143 9.55 1.60 18.47
C ALA A 143 8.85 0.53 17.62
N ASP A 144 9.31 -0.72 17.69
CA ASP A 144 8.83 -1.84 16.88
C ASP A 144 7.32 -2.09 16.95
N ASN A 145 6.70 -1.79 18.07
CA ASN A 145 5.28 -2.03 18.33
C ASN A 145 4.38 -0.80 18.16
N MET A 146 4.94 0.33 17.77
CA MET A 146 4.20 1.59 17.59
C MET A 146 4.28 2.09 16.16
N PRO A 147 3.15 2.44 15.51
CA PRO A 147 3.14 3.05 14.18
C PRO A 147 3.41 4.56 14.26
N VAL A 148 4.49 4.92 14.95
CA VAL A 148 4.95 6.30 15.16
C VAL A 148 6.38 6.41 14.67
N TYR A 149 6.70 7.51 14.02
CA TYR A 149 8.02 7.80 13.48
C TYR A 149 8.56 9.09 14.06
N ASN A 150 9.86 9.13 14.36
CA ASN A 150 10.57 10.36 14.63
C ASN A 150 10.97 10.99 13.29
N CYS A 151 10.88 12.31 13.20
CA CYS A 151 11.41 13.07 12.07
C CYS A 151 12.12 14.33 12.58
N PHE A 152 12.79 15.04 11.67
CA PHE A 152 13.23 16.39 11.98
C PHE A 152 11.97 17.26 12.17
N PRO A 153 11.83 18.00 13.29
CA PRO A 153 10.62 18.76 13.57
C PRO A 153 10.33 19.82 12.50
N HIS A 154 9.15 19.75 11.89
CA HIS A 154 8.62 20.76 10.98
C HIS A 154 7.70 21.76 11.69
N LEU A 155 7.22 21.39 12.90
CA LEU A 155 6.40 22.20 13.76
C LEU A 155 7.22 22.83 14.88
N THR A 156 6.88 24.06 15.25
CA THR A 156 7.34 24.65 16.50
C THR A 156 6.40 24.25 17.65
N ASP A 157 6.90 24.34 18.91
CA ASP A 157 6.07 24.11 20.10
C ASP A 157 4.85 25.05 20.18
N GLU A 158 4.96 26.26 19.64
CA GLU A 158 3.86 27.22 19.59
C GLU A 158 2.80 26.83 18.58
N GLN A 159 3.19 26.34 17.39
CA GLN A 159 2.28 25.82 16.38
C GLN A 159 1.54 24.56 16.86
N ALA A 160 2.22 23.67 17.56
CA ALA A 160 1.61 22.45 18.12
C ALA A 160 0.53 22.75 19.17
N LYS A 161 0.58 23.89 19.87
CA LYS A 161 -0.41 24.31 20.84
C LYS A 161 -1.67 24.94 20.22
N ASN A 162 -1.59 25.38 18.95
CA ASN A 162 -2.66 26.05 18.25
C ASN A 162 -3.28 25.16 17.17
N ASP A 163 -4.21 24.29 17.52
CA ASP A 163 -4.83 23.26 16.66
C ASP A 163 -5.36 23.73 15.30
N THR A 164 -5.70 25.01 15.15
CA THR A 164 -6.36 25.55 13.95
C THR A 164 -5.41 25.95 12.81
N HIS A 165 -4.12 26.11 13.07
CA HIS A 165 -3.13 26.55 12.07
C HIS A 165 -2.17 25.43 11.59
N LEU A 166 -2.24 24.26 12.20
CA LEU A 166 -1.39 23.10 11.88
C LEU A 166 -1.51 22.63 10.43
N LEU A 167 -2.73 22.64 9.89
CA LEU A 167 -3.03 22.05 8.58
C LEU A 167 -2.44 22.82 7.39
N ALA A 168 -2.27 24.14 7.51
CA ALA A 168 -1.79 24.96 6.40
C ALA A 168 -0.25 24.95 6.28
N SER A 169 0.46 24.88 7.41
CA SER A 169 1.93 24.90 7.44
C SER A 169 2.59 23.57 7.08
N GLN A 170 1.94 22.44 7.37
CA GLN A 170 2.46 21.11 7.04
C GLN A 170 2.48 20.84 5.54
N GLN A 171 1.57 21.40 4.76
CA GLN A 171 1.53 21.24 3.30
C GLN A 171 2.68 21.93 2.57
N GLU A 172 3.28 22.94 3.18
CA GLU A 172 4.40 23.70 2.58
C GLU A 172 5.78 23.14 2.97
N LEU A 173 5.90 22.40 4.09
CA LEU A 173 7.19 22.08 4.70
C LEU A 173 7.79 20.76 4.22
N ASP A 174 6.99 19.76 3.80
CA ASP A 174 7.49 18.51 3.25
C ASP A 174 6.78 18.15 1.95
N GLY A 175 7.28 18.68 0.84
CA GLY A 175 6.79 18.38 -0.51
C GLY A 175 7.17 16.98 -1.02
N THR A 176 7.73 16.10 -0.19
CA THR A 176 8.17 14.76 -0.59
C THR A 176 6.99 13.85 -0.87
N ASN A 177 6.93 13.36 -2.11
CA ASN A 177 5.96 12.36 -2.55
C ASN A 177 6.67 11.15 -3.12
N LEU A 178 6.48 9.99 -2.50
CA LEU A 178 7.05 8.72 -2.92
C LEU A 178 5.98 7.86 -3.57
N LEU A 179 6.27 7.36 -4.77
CA LEU A 179 5.37 6.52 -5.53
C LEU A 179 5.76 5.05 -5.41
N PHE A 180 4.78 4.19 -5.15
CA PHE A 180 4.95 2.74 -5.08
C PHE A 180 4.03 2.07 -6.09
N VAL A 181 4.57 1.31 -7.03
CA VAL A 181 3.77 0.52 -7.98
C VAL A 181 3.90 -0.95 -7.61
N SER A 182 2.82 -1.53 -7.10
CA SER A 182 2.85 -2.85 -6.48
C SER A 182 1.52 -3.62 -6.59
N HIS A 183 1.15 -4.35 -5.55
CA HIS A 183 0.03 -5.28 -5.52
C HIS A 183 -0.83 -5.09 -4.27
N LEU A 184 -2.04 -5.64 -4.28
CA LEU A 184 -3.00 -5.50 -3.19
C LEU A 184 -2.46 -6.04 -1.85
N GLY A 185 -1.93 -7.25 -1.85
CA GLY A 185 -1.53 -7.91 -0.60
C GLY A 185 -0.34 -7.22 0.08
N VAL A 186 0.70 -6.87 -0.67
CA VAL A 186 1.87 -6.17 -0.12
C VAL A 186 1.56 -4.73 0.27
N MET A 187 0.71 -4.02 -0.48
CA MET A 187 0.27 -2.68 -0.12
C MET A 187 -0.44 -2.66 1.23
N PHE A 188 -1.36 -3.59 1.47
CA PHE A 188 -2.01 -3.70 2.77
C PHE A 188 -1.09 -4.17 3.90
N ALA A 189 -0.04 -4.94 3.60
CA ALA A 189 1.01 -5.24 4.57
C ALA A 189 1.78 -3.97 4.97
N ILE A 190 2.12 -3.11 4.02
CA ILE A 190 2.75 -1.80 4.28
C ILE A 190 1.81 -0.89 5.08
N ILE A 191 0.56 -0.74 4.64
CA ILE A 191 -0.44 0.09 5.34
C ILE A 191 -0.65 -0.40 6.77
N SER A 192 -0.69 -1.72 6.98
CA SER A 192 -0.76 -2.32 8.31
C SER A 192 0.38 -1.86 9.21
N HIS A 193 1.61 -1.91 8.71
CA HIS A 193 2.80 -1.51 9.45
C HIS A 193 2.79 -0.02 9.81
N LEU A 194 2.34 0.81 8.88
CA LEU A 194 2.31 2.27 9.03
C LEU A 194 1.16 2.78 9.91
N THR A 195 0.05 2.02 10.02
CA THR A 195 -1.16 2.46 10.71
C THR A 195 -1.50 1.69 11.98
N GLY A 196 -0.86 0.54 12.22
CA GLY A 196 -1.16 -0.33 13.36
C GLY A 196 -2.45 -1.16 13.19
N ILE A 197 -3.07 -1.17 12.02
CA ILE A 197 -4.24 -2.03 11.73
C ILE A 197 -3.74 -3.39 11.27
N SER A 198 -4.30 -4.48 11.81
CA SER A 198 -3.90 -5.83 11.36
C SER A 198 -4.06 -6.00 9.84
N PRO A 199 -3.06 -6.55 9.12
CA PRO A 199 -3.15 -6.74 7.68
C PRO A 199 -4.29 -7.70 7.30
N VAL A 200 -4.65 -8.62 8.18
CA VAL A 200 -5.78 -9.53 8.00
C VAL A 200 -7.10 -8.76 7.93
N GLN A 201 -7.29 -7.75 8.77
CA GLN A 201 -8.45 -6.87 8.71
C GLN A 201 -8.48 -6.03 7.42
N LEU A 202 -7.32 -5.55 6.98
CA LEU A 202 -7.21 -4.80 5.72
C LEU A 202 -7.51 -5.69 4.51
N TRP A 203 -6.93 -6.89 4.44
CA TRP A 203 -7.17 -7.83 3.34
C TRP A 203 -8.63 -8.28 3.21
N GLN A 204 -9.35 -8.37 4.34
CA GLN A 204 -10.73 -8.86 4.34
C GLN A 204 -11.78 -7.75 4.32
N GLY A 205 -11.43 -6.58 4.79
CA GLY A 205 -12.37 -5.45 4.89
C GLY A 205 -12.31 -4.46 3.75
N PHE A 206 -11.22 -4.47 2.96
CA PHE A 206 -11.00 -3.47 1.92
C PHE A 206 -10.60 -4.10 0.59
N PHE A 207 -11.13 -3.55 -0.47
CA PHE A 207 -10.74 -3.86 -1.83
C PHE A 207 -10.26 -2.59 -2.54
N VAL A 208 -9.13 -2.71 -3.21
CA VAL A 208 -8.59 -1.67 -4.09
C VAL A 208 -8.46 -2.27 -5.49
N ALA A 209 -9.15 -1.68 -6.44
CA ALA A 209 -9.20 -2.19 -7.81
C ALA A 209 -7.82 -2.11 -8.51
N PRO A 210 -7.54 -2.91 -9.54
CA PRO A 210 -6.43 -2.68 -10.45
C PRO A 210 -6.36 -1.22 -10.92
N SER A 211 -5.17 -0.71 -11.15
CA SER A 211 -4.84 0.67 -11.50
C SER A 211 -5.26 1.75 -10.48
N SER A 212 -5.89 1.37 -9.37
CA SER A 212 -6.33 2.34 -8.34
C SER A 212 -5.16 2.99 -7.60
N VAL A 213 -5.44 4.17 -7.07
CA VAL A 213 -4.50 5.01 -6.32
C VAL A 213 -4.91 5.07 -4.85
N THR A 214 -3.96 4.80 -3.97
CA THR A 214 -4.11 4.94 -2.52
C THR A 214 -3.05 5.92 -2.01
N VAL A 215 -3.41 6.83 -1.12
CA VAL A 215 -2.51 7.85 -0.60
C VAL A 215 -2.51 7.82 0.92
N LEU A 216 -1.31 7.78 1.49
CA LEU A 216 -1.08 8.03 2.91
C LEU A 216 -0.34 9.35 3.06
N GLY A 217 -0.76 10.15 4.04
CA GLY A 217 -0.06 11.38 4.43
C GLY A 217 0.60 11.20 5.78
N ALA A 218 1.82 11.71 5.93
CA ALA A 218 2.47 11.89 7.21
C ALA A 218 1.81 13.06 7.94
N GLU A 219 1.41 12.84 9.18
CA GLU A 219 0.80 13.87 10.04
C GLU A 219 1.69 14.05 11.28
N GLU A 220 2.27 15.22 11.43
CA GLU A 220 3.03 15.62 12.60
C GLU A 220 2.11 16.47 13.52
N ARG A 221 1.79 15.97 14.70
CA ARG A 221 0.95 16.69 15.69
C ARG A 221 1.74 17.09 16.94
N VAL A 222 2.82 16.42 17.19
CA VAL A 222 3.83 16.74 18.20
C VAL A 222 5.13 16.99 17.46
N PRO A 223 5.89 18.06 17.75
CA PRO A 223 7.14 18.35 17.07
C PRO A 223 8.07 17.14 17.02
N GLY A 224 8.41 16.68 15.81
CA GLY A 224 9.27 15.53 15.59
C GLY A 224 8.60 14.16 15.72
N GLU A 225 7.27 14.07 15.97
CA GLU A 225 6.53 12.80 16.00
C GLU A 225 5.50 12.72 14.90
N VAL A 226 5.59 11.71 14.04
CA VAL A 226 4.74 11.51 12.87
C VAL A 226 3.98 10.20 12.95
N VAL A 227 2.72 10.24 12.51
CA VAL A 227 1.89 9.08 12.18
C VAL A 227 1.46 9.14 10.71
N PHE A 228 1.32 7.99 10.06
CA PHE A 228 0.77 7.92 8.70
C PHE A 228 -0.72 7.67 8.74
N ARG A 229 -1.48 8.43 7.94
CA ARG A 229 -2.92 8.28 7.82
C ARG A 229 -3.34 8.08 6.38
N VAL A 230 -4.26 7.14 6.15
CA VAL A 230 -4.85 6.93 4.82
C VAL A 230 -5.76 8.11 4.50
N GLN A 231 -5.38 8.92 3.52
CA GLN A 231 -6.15 10.05 3.02
C GLN A 231 -7.09 9.63 1.89
N GLN A 232 -6.67 8.66 1.08
CA GLN A 232 -7.42 8.16 -0.07
C GLN A 232 -7.17 6.67 -0.23
N LEU A 233 -8.21 5.87 -0.47
CA LEU A 233 -8.10 4.43 -0.63
C LEU A 233 -8.78 3.96 -1.92
N GLY A 234 -8.01 3.36 -2.84
CA GLY A 234 -8.54 2.70 -4.02
C GLY A 234 -9.22 3.63 -5.03
N ASP A 235 -8.76 4.85 -5.17
CA ASP A 235 -9.35 5.84 -6.09
C ASP A 235 -9.13 5.47 -7.56
N VAL A 236 -10.23 5.39 -8.30
CA VAL A 236 -10.29 5.01 -9.72
C VAL A 236 -10.91 6.10 -10.61
N ARG A 237 -10.88 7.37 -10.18
CA ARG A 237 -11.51 8.49 -10.92
C ARG A 237 -11.02 8.63 -12.36
N HIS A 238 -9.79 8.20 -12.68
CA HIS A 238 -9.26 8.19 -14.05
C HIS A 238 -10.00 7.21 -14.96
N LEU A 239 -10.62 6.15 -14.43
CA LEU A 239 -11.44 5.21 -15.20
C LEU A 239 -12.83 5.79 -15.43
N ALA A 240 -13.53 6.19 -14.37
CA ALA A 240 -14.89 6.68 -14.42
C ALA A 240 -15.02 7.91 -15.33
N GLY A 241 -14.11 8.88 -15.22
CA GLY A 241 -14.08 10.08 -16.03
C GLY A 241 -13.89 9.83 -17.56
N ASN A 242 -13.45 8.63 -17.94
CA ASN A 242 -13.20 8.23 -19.31
C ASN A 242 -14.10 7.06 -19.79
N GLY A 243 -15.11 6.68 -19.02
CA GLY A 243 -16.05 5.62 -19.37
C GLY A 243 -15.45 4.19 -19.35
N GLU A 244 -14.24 4.02 -18.76
CA GLU A 244 -13.66 2.68 -18.58
C GLU A 244 -14.20 2.04 -17.30
N SER A 245 -14.65 0.80 -17.39
CA SER A 245 -15.19 0.07 -16.23
C SER A 245 -14.09 -0.32 -15.24
N VAL A 246 -14.41 -0.30 -13.96
CA VAL A 246 -13.48 -0.75 -12.91
C VAL A 246 -13.28 -2.27 -12.99
N SER A 247 -12.04 -2.73 -12.95
CA SER A 247 -11.71 -4.16 -12.90
C SER A 247 -12.07 -4.75 -11.53
N ALA A 248 -12.71 -5.92 -11.54
CA ALA A 248 -13.02 -6.68 -10.33
C ALA A 248 -11.94 -7.76 -10.02
N SER A 249 -10.77 -7.71 -10.63
CA SER A 249 -9.73 -8.72 -10.40
C SER A 249 -9.30 -8.76 -8.92
N GLY A 250 -9.56 -9.89 -8.26
CA GLY A 250 -9.36 -10.08 -6.82
C GLY A 250 -10.58 -9.74 -5.96
N PHE A 251 -11.74 -9.46 -6.56
CA PHE A 251 -13.01 -9.26 -5.87
C PHE A 251 -14.07 -10.22 -6.40
N PHE A 252 -14.81 -10.86 -5.50
CA PHE A 252 -15.84 -11.86 -5.86
C PHE A 252 -17.22 -11.23 -6.03
N GLY A 253 -17.31 -10.14 -6.77
CA GLY A 253 -18.53 -9.40 -7.04
C GLY A 253 -18.33 -8.39 -8.17
N ASN A 254 -19.34 -7.56 -8.39
CA ASN A 254 -19.26 -6.46 -9.34
C ASN A 254 -18.77 -5.19 -8.66
N CYS A 255 -17.79 -4.52 -9.23
CA CYS A 255 -17.41 -3.19 -8.79
C CYS A 255 -18.41 -2.16 -9.29
N LEU A 256 -18.84 -1.28 -8.40
CA LEU A 256 -19.64 -0.12 -8.78
C LEU A 256 -18.73 0.94 -9.41
N THR A 257 -19.12 1.42 -10.58
CA THR A 257 -18.48 2.57 -11.24
C THR A 257 -19.42 3.77 -11.10
N LEU A 258 -18.98 4.82 -10.41
CA LEU A 258 -19.73 6.06 -10.19
C LEU A 258 -19.16 7.18 -11.04
#